data_71946526d790b3fb9c0524ad14b7adce
#
_entry.id   71946526d790b3fb9c0524ad14b7adce
#
_cell.length_a   1.000
_cell.length_b   1.000
_cell.length_c   1.000
_cell.angle_alpha   90.00
_cell.angle_beta   90.00
_cell.angle_gamma   90.00
#
_symmetry.space_group_name_H-M   'P 1'
#
loop_
_entity.id
_entity.type
_entity.pdbx_description
1 polymer ?
#
loop_
_entity_poly.entity_id
_entity_poly.type
_entity_poly.pdbx_seq_one_letter_code
_entity_poly.pdbx_strand_id
1 'polypeptide(L)'
;MDWNAIGAIGEIVGALAVIGTLIYLARQISQSGINARASQISMLNQSYAALNDLIVGSPHAISALKSIENPERGSADEDSVLLRHLMYKWFNLWVAAQMAFSNGQLSEAEFEIYKDDFRNIQNLYPGLMPYLIDELRRYPAAKNYAIFAPIAERLLESG
;
A
#
# COMPACT_ATOMS: atom_id res chain seq x y z
N MET A 1 54.38 -37.01 -12.86
CA MET A 1 53.18 -36.15 -12.73
C MET A 1 53.23 -35.54 -11.33
N ASP A 2 53.19 -34.23 -11.24
CA ASP A 2 53.23 -33.55 -9.94
C ASP A 2 51.81 -33.37 -9.40
N TRP A 3 51.41 -34.29 -8.52
CA TRP A 3 50.08 -34.31 -7.93
C TRP A 3 49.77 -33.04 -7.10
N ASN A 4 50.80 -32.40 -6.55
CA ASN A 4 50.64 -31.15 -5.81
C ASN A 4 50.25 -30.01 -6.74
N ALA A 5 50.85 -29.92 -7.93
CA ALA A 5 50.47 -28.93 -8.93
C ALA A 5 49.04 -29.10 -9.43
N ILE A 6 48.57 -30.33 -9.63
CA ILE A 6 47.19 -30.61 -10.03
C ILE A 6 46.20 -30.21 -8.91
N GLY A 7 46.54 -30.51 -7.65
CA GLY A 7 45.74 -30.11 -6.49
C GLY A 7 45.61 -28.55 -6.39
N ALA A 8 46.74 -27.84 -6.51
CA ALA A 8 46.71 -26.36 -6.45
C ALA A 8 45.90 -25.74 -7.58
N ILE A 9 45.93 -26.28 -8.80
CA ILE A 9 45.09 -25.81 -9.91
C ILE A 9 43.61 -26.09 -9.59
N GLY A 10 43.27 -27.25 -9.04
CA GLY A 10 41.91 -27.60 -8.64
C GLY A 10 41.34 -26.66 -7.58
N GLU A 11 42.14 -26.25 -6.59
CA GLU A 11 41.76 -25.30 -5.57
C GLU A 11 41.50 -23.89 -6.16
N ILE A 12 42.34 -23.41 -7.06
CA ILE A 12 42.15 -22.12 -7.72
C ILE A 12 40.87 -22.15 -8.57
N VAL A 13 40.66 -23.17 -9.38
CA VAL A 13 39.45 -23.31 -10.20
C VAL A 13 38.19 -23.41 -9.32
N GLY A 14 38.26 -24.16 -8.23
CA GLY A 14 37.18 -24.25 -7.26
C GLY A 14 36.84 -22.90 -6.61
N ALA A 15 37.88 -22.15 -6.19
CA ALA A 15 37.68 -20.81 -5.62
C ALA A 15 37.03 -19.83 -6.62
N LEU A 16 37.49 -19.84 -7.88
CA LEU A 16 36.92 -18.99 -8.94
C LEU A 16 35.46 -19.35 -9.24
N ALA A 17 35.12 -20.65 -9.24
CA ALA A 17 33.75 -21.13 -9.44
C ALA A 17 32.84 -20.65 -8.30
N VAL A 18 33.29 -20.71 -7.05
CA VAL A 18 32.53 -20.20 -5.89
C VAL A 18 32.30 -18.70 -6.02
N ILE A 19 33.32 -17.92 -6.35
CA ILE A 19 33.20 -16.45 -6.55
C ILE A 19 32.19 -16.15 -7.66
N GLY A 20 32.27 -16.85 -8.80
CA GLY A 20 31.31 -16.70 -9.91
C GLY A 20 29.87 -16.98 -9.48
N THR A 21 29.68 -18.05 -8.70
CA THR A 21 28.37 -18.39 -8.15
C THR A 21 27.82 -17.32 -7.20
N LEU A 22 28.67 -16.78 -6.33
CA LEU A 22 28.28 -15.71 -5.41
C LEU A 22 27.86 -14.43 -6.14
N ILE A 23 28.60 -14.05 -7.19
CA ILE A 23 28.26 -12.89 -8.03
C ILE A 23 26.92 -13.13 -8.75
N TYR A 24 26.72 -14.33 -9.29
CA TYR A 24 25.45 -14.71 -9.92
C TYR A 24 24.26 -14.61 -8.95
N LEU A 25 24.40 -15.19 -7.75
CA LEU A 25 23.38 -15.15 -6.72
C LEU A 25 23.08 -13.71 -6.26
N ALA A 26 24.11 -12.88 -6.08
CA ALA A 26 23.94 -11.47 -5.72
C ALA A 26 23.11 -10.70 -6.76
N ARG A 27 23.39 -10.93 -8.06
CA ARG A 27 22.60 -10.35 -9.16
C ARG A 27 21.17 -10.86 -9.18
N GLN A 28 20.96 -12.15 -8.94
CA GLN A 28 19.63 -12.75 -8.91
C GLN A 28 18.78 -12.18 -7.76
N ILE A 29 19.36 -12.02 -6.57
CA ILE A 29 18.68 -11.39 -5.41
C ILE A 29 18.29 -9.94 -5.73
N SER A 30 19.23 -9.16 -6.30
CA SER A 30 18.95 -7.78 -6.70
C SER A 30 17.82 -7.69 -7.72
N GLN A 31 17.84 -8.53 -8.76
CA GLN A 31 16.78 -8.57 -9.78
C GLN A 31 15.43 -8.99 -9.19
N SER A 32 15.43 -9.95 -8.26
CA SER A 32 14.22 -10.38 -7.55
C SER A 32 13.61 -9.24 -6.76
N GLY A 33 14.42 -8.41 -6.09
CA GLY A 33 13.97 -7.23 -5.37
C GLY A 33 13.31 -6.18 -6.28
N ILE A 34 13.92 -5.91 -7.44
CA ILE A 34 13.36 -4.99 -8.46
C ILE A 34 12.01 -5.50 -8.96
N ASN A 35 11.92 -6.79 -9.27
CA ASN A 35 10.68 -7.41 -9.76
C ASN A 35 9.58 -7.38 -8.69
N ALA A 36 9.92 -7.66 -7.43
CA ALA A 36 8.97 -7.60 -6.31
C ALA A 36 8.40 -6.17 -6.13
N ARG A 37 9.26 -5.14 -6.22
CA ARG A 37 8.84 -3.74 -6.16
C ARG A 37 7.90 -3.39 -7.33
N ALA A 38 8.26 -3.74 -8.56
CA ALA A 38 7.43 -3.49 -9.74
C ALA A 38 6.07 -4.18 -9.64
N SER A 39 6.04 -5.42 -9.15
CA SER A 39 4.80 -6.17 -8.90
C SER A 39 3.92 -5.47 -7.86
N GLN A 40 4.50 -5.00 -6.75
CA GLN A 40 3.76 -4.30 -5.70
C GLN A 40 3.13 -3.00 -6.20
N ILE A 41 3.89 -2.18 -6.94
CA ILE A 41 3.37 -0.95 -7.55
C ILE A 41 2.23 -1.27 -8.52
N SER A 42 2.39 -2.32 -9.34
CA SER A 42 1.34 -2.77 -10.25
C SER A 42 0.05 -3.18 -9.52
N MET A 43 0.17 -3.92 -8.41
CA MET A 43 -0.97 -4.32 -7.58
C MET A 43 -1.70 -3.13 -6.96
N LEU A 44 -0.95 -2.14 -6.45
CA LEU A 44 -1.54 -0.91 -5.91
C LEU A 44 -2.29 -0.13 -6.99
N ASN A 45 -1.69 0.05 -8.17
CA ASN A 45 -2.32 0.72 -9.30
C ASN A 45 -3.59 -0.01 -9.78
N GLN A 46 -3.57 -1.34 -9.85
CA GLN A 46 -4.75 -2.14 -10.19
C GLN A 46 -5.86 -1.99 -9.14
N SER A 47 -5.51 -1.97 -7.86
CA SER A 47 -6.48 -1.77 -6.78
C SER A 47 -7.12 -0.38 -6.86
N TYR A 48 -6.32 0.65 -7.17
CA TYR A 48 -6.79 2.02 -7.37
C TYR A 48 -7.71 2.12 -8.59
N ALA A 49 -7.32 1.54 -9.71
CA ALA A 49 -8.14 1.50 -10.93
C ALA A 49 -9.46 0.77 -10.69
N ALA A 50 -9.44 -0.38 -10.03
CA ALA A 50 -10.65 -1.14 -9.72
C ALA A 50 -11.61 -0.36 -8.79
N LEU A 51 -11.09 0.44 -7.86
CA LEU A 51 -11.90 1.32 -7.01
C LEU A 51 -12.53 2.46 -7.82
N ASN A 52 -11.77 3.09 -8.69
CA ASN A 52 -12.27 4.13 -9.59
C ASN A 52 -13.35 3.59 -10.55
N ASP A 53 -13.11 2.42 -11.15
CA ASP A 53 -14.07 1.77 -12.03
C ASP A 53 -15.38 1.45 -11.30
N LEU A 54 -15.30 1.00 -10.04
CA LEU A 54 -16.47 0.76 -9.21
C LEU A 54 -17.28 2.05 -8.98
N ILE A 55 -16.61 3.17 -8.72
CA ILE A 55 -17.28 4.46 -8.47
C ILE A 55 -17.87 5.01 -9.76
N VAL A 56 -17.06 5.11 -10.83
CA VAL A 56 -17.47 5.69 -12.12
C VAL A 56 -18.51 4.83 -12.81
N GLY A 57 -18.39 3.50 -12.70
CA GLY A 57 -19.33 2.54 -13.29
C GLY A 57 -20.69 2.43 -12.58
N SER A 58 -20.84 3.05 -11.40
CA SER A 58 -22.06 2.98 -10.61
C SER A 58 -22.68 4.38 -10.38
N PRO A 59 -23.77 4.74 -11.07
CA PRO A 59 -24.49 5.97 -10.81
C PRO A 59 -24.93 6.08 -9.33
N HIS A 60 -25.25 4.94 -8.70
CA HIS A 60 -25.60 4.88 -7.29
C HIS A 60 -24.42 5.24 -6.38
N ALA A 61 -23.21 4.75 -6.66
CA ALA A 61 -22.02 5.11 -5.91
C ALA A 61 -21.70 6.62 -6.01
N ILE A 62 -21.83 7.18 -7.22
CA ILE A 62 -21.67 8.64 -7.43
C ILE A 62 -22.71 9.42 -6.62
N SER A 63 -23.98 8.98 -6.65
CA SER A 63 -25.05 9.63 -5.89
C SER A 63 -24.81 9.57 -4.39
N ALA A 64 -24.42 8.40 -3.87
CA ALA A 64 -24.10 8.21 -2.46
C ALA A 64 -22.93 9.09 -2.00
N LEU A 65 -21.87 9.18 -2.79
CA LEU A 65 -20.73 10.07 -2.49
C LEU A 65 -21.14 11.55 -2.49
N LYS A 66 -21.95 11.98 -3.48
CA LYS A 66 -22.47 13.36 -3.52
C LYS A 66 -23.37 13.68 -2.32
N SER A 67 -24.09 12.71 -1.78
CA SER A 67 -24.96 12.94 -0.60
C SER A 67 -24.16 13.30 0.66
N ILE A 68 -22.90 12.88 0.74
CA ILE A 68 -22.01 13.08 1.90
C ILE A 68 -20.94 14.17 1.69
N GLU A 69 -20.92 14.84 0.54
CA GLU A 69 -20.13 16.06 0.35
C GLU A 69 -20.59 17.16 1.33
N ASN A 70 -21.87 17.18 1.67
CA ASN A 70 -22.41 18.06 2.70
C ASN A 70 -22.88 17.23 3.91
N PRO A 71 -22.16 17.29 5.06
CA PRO A 71 -22.48 16.51 6.26
C PRO A 71 -23.89 16.75 6.84
N GLU A 72 -24.49 17.91 6.55
CA GLU A 72 -25.82 18.28 7.06
C GLU A 72 -26.97 17.49 6.39
N ARG A 73 -26.72 16.85 5.23
CA ARG A 73 -27.77 16.14 4.48
C ARG A 73 -28.09 14.76 4.99
N GLY A 74 -27.18 14.12 5.73
CA GLY A 74 -27.31 12.71 6.12
C GLY A 74 -27.33 11.77 4.91
N SER A 75 -26.88 10.55 5.08
CA SER A 75 -27.04 9.49 4.06
C SER A 75 -28.32 8.69 4.31
N ALA A 76 -28.99 8.24 3.24
CA ALA A 76 -30.02 7.22 3.36
C ALA A 76 -29.44 5.90 3.89
N ASP A 77 -30.22 5.07 4.58
CA ASP A 77 -29.73 3.80 5.16
C ASP A 77 -29.10 2.87 4.10
N GLU A 78 -29.66 2.83 2.90
CA GLU A 78 -29.11 2.04 1.78
C GLU A 78 -27.74 2.55 1.33
N ASP A 79 -27.53 3.88 1.31
CA ASP A 79 -26.25 4.50 0.97
C ASP A 79 -25.19 4.19 2.04
N SER A 80 -25.57 4.03 3.31
CA SER A 80 -24.63 3.77 4.41
C SER A 80 -23.83 2.49 4.22
N VAL A 81 -24.44 1.44 3.69
CA VAL A 81 -23.80 0.16 3.39
C VAL A 81 -22.76 0.32 2.27
N LEU A 82 -23.15 1.00 1.20
CA LEU A 82 -22.25 1.27 0.07
C LEU A 82 -21.08 2.15 0.49
N LEU A 83 -21.34 3.24 1.21
CA LEU A 83 -20.30 4.17 1.71
C LEU A 83 -19.30 3.46 2.64
N ARG A 84 -19.78 2.58 3.51
CA ARG A 84 -18.92 1.74 4.36
C ARG A 84 -18.01 0.84 3.51
N HIS A 85 -18.53 0.21 2.46
CA HIS A 85 -17.73 -0.65 1.58
C HIS A 85 -16.71 0.16 0.76
N LEU A 86 -17.07 1.33 0.27
CA LEU A 86 -16.16 2.24 -0.41
C LEU A 86 -15.03 2.67 0.53
N MET A 87 -15.37 3.11 1.75
CA MET A 87 -14.38 3.47 2.77
C MET A 87 -13.45 2.30 3.10
N TYR A 88 -13.98 1.09 3.25
CA TYR A 88 -13.17 -0.11 3.49
C TYR A 88 -12.18 -0.39 2.35
N LYS A 89 -12.58 -0.16 1.08
CA LYS A 89 -11.67 -0.30 -0.07
C LYS A 89 -10.56 0.74 -0.06
N TRP A 90 -10.86 2.01 0.20
CA TRP A 90 -9.85 3.06 0.37
C TRP A 90 -8.92 2.77 1.54
N PHE A 91 -9.47 2.40 2.68
CA PHE A 91 -8.70 2.04 3.87
C PHE A 91 -7.68 0.92 3.56
N ASN A 92 -8.10 -0.16 2.90
CA ASN A 92 -7.20 -1.24 2.52
C ASN A 92 -6.12 -0.80 1.52
N LEU A 93 -6.46 0.09 0.57
CA LEU A 93 -5.49 0.65 -0.37
C LEU A 93 -4.41 1.45 0.37
N TRP A 94 -4.80 2.33 1.29
CA TRP A 94 -3.85 3.13 2.07
C TRP A 94 -3.02 2.28 3.04
N VAL A 95 -3.62 1.26 3.65
CA VAL A 95 -2.87 0.27 4.47
C VAL A 95 -1.85 -0.47 3.61
N ALA A 96 -2.22 -0.92 2.42
CA ALA A 96 -1.31 -1.61 1.51
C ALA A 96 -0.17 -0.69 1.05
N ALA A 97 -0.45 0.58 0.75
CA ALA A 97 0.58 1.57 0.41
C ALA A 97 1.54 1.83 1.59
N GLN A 98 1.01 1.96 2.81
CA GLN A 98 1.83 2.10 4.02
C GLN A 98 2.73 0.88 4.23
N MET A 99 2.21 -0.33 4.07
CA MET A 99 3.01 -1.56 4.22
C MET A 99 4.09 -1.65 3.13
N ALA A 100 3.76 -1.31 1.89
CA ALA A 100 4.72 -1.27 0.80
C ALA A 100 5.84 -0.26 1.05
N PHE A 101 5.52 0.91 1.59
CA PHE A 101 6.49 1.91 2.01
C PHE A 101 7.38 1.40 3.15
N SER A 102 6.79 0.84 4.21
CA SER A 102 7.52 0.30 5.36
C SER A 102 8.47 -0.85 4.97
N ASN A 103 8.15 -1.60 3.92
CA ASN A 103 8.98 -2.67 3.36
C ASN A 103 10.01 -2.18 2.31
N GLY A 104 10.13 -0.86 2.09
CA GLY A 104 11.05 -0.28 1.11
C GLY A 104 10.65 -0.52 -0.37
N GLN A 105 9.39 -0.92 -0.61
CA GLN A 105 8.85 -1.19 -1.95
C GLN A 105 8.29 0.08 -2.61
N LEU A 106 7.99 1.12 -1.85
CA LEU A 106 7.68 2.47 -2.33
C LEU A 106 8.77 3.43 -1.86
N SER A 107 9.12 4.39 -2.70
CA SER A 107 9.91 5.56 -2.31
C SER A 107 9.04 6.53 -1.51
N GLU A 108 9.65 7.46 -0.81
CA GLU A 108 8.95 8.52 -0.08
C GLU A 108 8.05 9.34 -1.00
N ALA A 109 8.54 9.71 -2.19
CA ALA A 109 7.76 10.46 -3.17
C ALA A 109 6.53 9.69 -3.68
N GLU A 110 6.66 8.37 -3.90
CA GLU A 110 5.54 7.51 -4.28
C GLU A 110 4.53 7.37 -3.14
N PHE A 111 4.99 7.28 -1.90
CA PHE A 111 4.12 7.18 -0.73
C PHE A 111 3.39 8.49 -0.44
N GLU A 112 4.01 9.66 -0.66
CA GLU A 112 3.32 10.97 -0.53
C GLU A 112 2.09 11.07 -1.42
N ILE A 113 2.07 10.46 -2.62
CA ILE A 113 0.89 10.43 -3.49
C ILE A 113 -0.31 9.80 -2.77
N TYR A 114 -0.10 8.71 -2.03
CA TYR A 114 -1.19 8.07 -1.26
C TYR A 114 -1.60 8.88 -0.03
N LYS A 115 -0.67 9.61 0.59
CA LYS A 115 -1.00 10.54 1.69
C LYS A 115 -1.82 11.72 1.18
N ASP A 116 -1.49 12.24 0.00
CA ASP A 116 -2.25 13.31 -0.63
C ASP A 116 -3.64 12.83 -1.08
N ASP A 117 -3.74 11.61 -1.66
CA ASP A 117 -5.02 10.98 -1.97
C ASP A 117 -5.89 10.86 -0.71
N PHE A 118 -5.33 10.37 0.38
CA PHE A 118 -6.01 10.29 1.68
C PHE A 118 -6.56 11.66 2.14
N ARG A 119 -5.74 12.72 2.08
CA ARG A 119 -6.16 14.08 2.43
C ARG A 119 -7.26 14.59 1.51
N ASN A 120 -7.13 14.34 0.21
CA ASN A 120 -8.12 14.75 -0.79
C ASN A 120 -9.47 14.08 -0.56
N ILE A 121 -9.50 12.77 -0.30
CA ILE A 121 -10.74 12.03 -0.01
C ILE A 121 -11.42 12.57 1.25
N GLN A 122 -10.66 12.90 2.30
CA GLN A 122 -11.22 13.53 3.50
C GLN A 122 -11.85 14.88 3.23
N ASN A 123 -11.22 15.70 2.39
CA ASN A 123 -11.70 17.02 2.06
C ASN A 123 -12.92 16.99 1.13
N LEU A 124 -12.92 16.06 0.16
CA LEU A 124 -14.01 15.93 -0.80
C LEU A 124 -15.24 15.27 -0.20
N TYR A 125 -15.03 14.28 0.68
CA TYR A 125 -16.10 13.44 1.24
C TYR A 125 -16.01 13.38 2.78
N PRO A 126 -16.25 14.52 3.48
CA PRO A 126 -16.13 14.55 4.94
C PRO A 126 -17.11 13.59 5.64
N GLY A 127 -18.24 13.26 5.02
CA GLY A 127 -19.18 12.26 5.54
C GLY A 127 -18.68 10.81 5.52
N LEU A 128 -17.50 10.52 4.91
CA LEU A 128 -16.84 9.22 5.04
C LEU A 128 -16.06 9.07 6.35
N MET A 129 -15.80 10.17 7.07
CA MET A 129 -14.99 10.14 8.29
C MET A 129 -15.51 9.21 9.39
N PRO A 130 -16.83 9.13 9.68
CA PRO A 130 -17.33 8.18 10.67
C PRO A 130 -17.00 6.72 10.32
N TYR A 131 -17.08 6.33 9.04
CA TYR A 131 -16.74 4.98 8.59
C TYR A 131 -15.23 4.69 8.69
N LEU A 132 -14.37 5.69 8.41
CA LEU A 132 -12.93 5.56 8.61
C LEU A 132 -12.57 5.38 10.09
N ILE A 133 -13.21 6.14 10.98
CA ILE A 133 -13.03 6.01 12.42
C ILE A 133 -13.42 4.61 12.89
N ASP A 134 -14.50 4.05 12.36
CA ASP A 134 -14.93 2.68 12.66
C ASP A 134 -13.89 1.65 12.21
N GLU A 135 -13.28 1.82 11.02
CA GLU A 135 -12.19 0.93 10.57
C GLU A 135 -10.95 1.06 11.45
N LEU A 136 -10.55 2.28 11.84
CA LEU A 136 -9.42 2.49 12.76
C LEU A 136 -9.66 1.91 14.16
N ARG A 137 -10.92 1.87 14.63
CA ARG A 137 -11.29 1.19 15.88
C ARG A 137 -11.21 -0.32 15.74
N ARG A 138 -11.58 -0.85 14.56
CA ARG A 138 -11.54 -2.29 14.25
C ARG A 138 -10.11 -2.79 14.05
N TYR A 139 -9.23 -1.94 13.52
CA TYR A 139 -7.82 -2.24 13.26
C TYR A 139 -6.88 -1.28 14.02
N PRO A 140 -6.72 -1.43 15.36
CA PRO A 140 -6.00 -0.45 16.18
C PRO A 140 -4.54 -0.25 15.79
N ALA A 141 -3.88 -1.26 15.21
CA ALA A 141 -2.50 -1.16 14.73
C ALA A 141 -2.35 -0.13 13.60
N ALA A 142 -3.39 0.08 12.79
CA ALA A 142 -3.36 1.04 11.69
C ALA A 142 -3.28 2.50 12.17
N LYS A 143 -3.67 2.81 13.40
CA LYS A 143 -3.52 4.15 13.99
C LYS A 143 -2.07 4.63 14.03
N ASN A 144 -1.12 3.70 14.09
CA ASN A 144 0.32 3.99 14.13
C ASN A 144 0.92 4.21 12.74
N TYR A 145 0.14 4.06 11.69
CA TYR A 145 0.62 4.28 10.32
C TYR A 145 0.69 5.76 10.00
N ALA A 146 1.79 6.17 9.36
CA ALA A 146 2.05 7.58 9.03
C ALA A 146 0.93 8.21 8.18
N ILE A 147 0.26 7.42 7.33
CA ILE A 147 -0.84 7.88 6.49
C ILE A 147 -2.07 8.29 7.33
N PHE A 148 -2.30 7.68 8.51
CA PHE A 148 -3.44 7.97 9.37
C PHE A 148 -3.08 8.88 10.56
N ALA A 149 -1.82 9.28 10.72
CA ALA A 149 -1.36 10.11 11.84
C ALA A 149 -2.23 11.36 12.08
N PRO A 150 -2.65 12.13 11.03
CA PRO A 150 -3.46 13.33 11.26
C PRO A 150 -4.82 13.09 11.91
N ILE A 151 -5.37 11.86 11.75
CA ILE A 151 -6.66 11.48 12.36
C ILE A 151 -6.45 10.82 13.72
N ALA A 152 -5.39 10.03 13.87
CA ALA A 152 -5.06 9.38 15.12
C ALA A 152 -4.90 10.40 16.26
N GLU A 153 -4.26 11.54 16.00
CA GLU A 153 -4.13 12.66 16.95
C GLU A 153 -5.50 13.21 17.36
N ARG A 154 -6.41 13.46 16.42
CA ARG A 154 -7.77 13.96 16.71
C ARG A 154 -8.60 12.96 17.53
N LEU A 155 -8.42 11.65 17.32
CA LEU A 155 -9.12 10.61 18.06
C LEU A 155 -8.64 10.49 19.51
N LEU A 156 -7.36 10.83 19.79
CA LEU A 156 -6.80 10.87 21.14
C LEU A 156 -7.27 12.09 21.92
N GLU A 157 -7.55 13.22 21.27
CA GLU A 157 -8.03 14.44 21.89
C GLU A 157 -9.55 14.41 22.20
N SER A 158 -10.31 13.50 21.56
CA SER A 158 -11.77 13.41 21.69
C SER A 158 -12.28 12.29 22.60
N GLY A 159 -11.40 11.54 23.24
CA GLY A 159 -11.72 10.44 24.19
C GLY A 159 -11.24 10.71 25.59
#